data_a52100a6a58e5bd648778c023bfafab7
#
_entry.id   a52100a6a58e5bd648778c023bfafab7
#
_cell.length_a   1.000
_cell.length_b   1.000
_cell.length_c   1.000
_cell.angle_alpha   90.00
_cell.angle_beta   90.00
_cell.angle_gamma   90.00
#
_symmetry.space_group_name_H-M   'P 1'
#
loop_
_entity.id
_entity.type
_entity.pdbx_description
1 polymer ?
#
loop_
_entity_poly.entity_id
_entity_poly.type
_entity_poly.pdbx_seq_one_letter_code
_entity_poly.pdbx_strand_id
1 'polypeptide(L)'
;MGASNMTDHTAPGAEAVPARGKTEIIKVSAQSRSTAVAGAIAGIIRERGRVDVQAIGAGAVNQAMKAAAIARGYLLLDGINIVVIPSFSDVVIEGAERTAVRLSIEPR
;
A
#
# COMPACT_ATOMS: atom_id res chain seq x y z
N MET A 1 -5.67 6.50 17.65
CA MET A 1 -5.59 6.64 17.09
C MET A 1 -5.42 7.07 16.01
N GLY A 2 -4.99 7.46 16.10
CA GLY A 2 -4.55 8.20 14.97
C GLY A 2 -4.77 7.59 13.64
N ALA A 3 -4.83 6.30 13.61
CA ALA A 3 -5.02 5.61 12.36
C ALA A 3 -6.30 6.03 11.65
N SER A 4 -7.33 6.36 12.41
CA SER A 4 -8.59 6.76 11.80
C SER A 4 -8.47 8.03 10.99
N ASN A 5 -7.47 8.83 11.27
CA ASN A 5 -7.29 10.08 10.54
C ASN A 5 -6.72 9.87 9.16
N MET A 6 -6.33 8.65 8.86
CA MET A 6 -5.77 8.34 7.57
C MET A 6 -6.82 7.88 6.57
N THR A 7 -8.09 7.99 6.95
CA THR A 7 -9.16 7.49 6.08
C THR A 7 -9.24 8.21 4.75
N ASP A 8 -8.73 9.43 4.67
CA ASP A 8 -8.75 10.17 3.42
C ASP A 8 -7.91 9.48 2.35
N HIS A 9 -6.96 8.66 2.78
CA HIS A 9 -6.07 7.93 1.88
C HIS A 9 -6.46 6.48 1.72
N THR A 10 -7.52 6.03 2.38
CA THR A 10 -7.85 4.62 2.38
C THR A 10 -8.99 4.32 1.44
N ALA A 11 -8.98 3.11 0.92
CA ALA A 11 -10.04 2.57 0.12
C ALA A 11 -10.81 1.54 0.95
N PRO A 12 -12.02 1.16 0.54
CA PRO A 12 -12.68 0.03 1.17
C PRO A 12 -11.76 -1.19 1.11
N GLY A 13 -11.52 -1.80 2.26
CA GLY A 13 -10.65 -2.94 2.38
C GLY A 13 -9.17 -2.61 2.48
N ALA A 14 -8.82 -1.33 2.55
CA ALA A 14 -7.45 -0.90 2.71
C ALA A 14 -7.38 0.12 3.84
N GLU A 15 -6.27 0.15 4.52
CA GLU A 15 -6.10 1.04 5.65
C GLU A 15 -4.67 1.55 5.65
N ALA A 16 -4.49 2.86 5.71
CA ALA A 16 -3.16 3.45 5.79
C ALA A 16 -2.87 3.79 7.25
N VAL A 17 -1.76 3.28 7.75
CA VAL A 17 -1.33 3.53 9.12
C VAL A 17 0.13 3.98 9.11
N PRO A 18 0.53 4.84 10.04
CA PRO A 18 1.92 5.24 10.12
C PRO A 18 2.78 4.05 10.50
N ALA A 19 3.90 3.89 9.82
CA ALA A 19 4.87 2.88 10.16
C ALA A 19 5.94 3.50 11.03
N ARG A 20 6.69 2.65 11.68
CA ARG A 20 7.82 3.12 12.44
C ARG A 20 8.75 3.90 11.52
N GLY A 21 9.26 4.99 11.99
CA GLY A 21 10.00 5.91 11.17
C GLY A 21 9.03 6.83 10.46
N LYS A 22 9.03 6.85 9.16
CA LYS A 22 8.19 7.79 8.42
C LYS A 22 7.48 7.17 7.25
N THR A 23 7.51 5.86 7.16
CA THR A 23 6.88 5.16 6.05
C THR A 23 5.46 4.78 6.45
N GLU A 24 4.51 5.08 5.59
CA GLU A 24 3.14 4.64 5.82
C GLU A 24 2.94 3.27 5.20
N ILE A 25 2.04 2.50 5.80
CA ILE A 25 1.69 1.17 5.34
C ILE A 25 0.22 1.14 4.99
N ILE A 26 -0.09 0.72 3.77
CA ILE A 26 -1.46 0.47 3.34
C ILE A 26 -1.70 -1.03 3.41
N LYS A 27 -2.72 -1.45 4.14
CA LYS A 27 -3.07 -2.86 4.23
C LYS A 27 -4.14 -3.16 3.19
N VAL A 28 -3.87 -4.14 2.33
CA VAL A 28 -4.72 -4.48 1.20
C VAL A 28 -5.27 -5.88 1.39
N SER A 29 -6.55 -6.06 1.12
CA SER A 29 -7.19 -7.37 1.15
C SER A 29 -7.62 -7.78 -0.25
N ALA A 30 -8.09 -9.02 -0.38
CA ALA A 30 -8.59 -9.51 -1.65
C ALA A 30 -9.82 -8.71 -2.12
N GLN A 31 -10.55 -8.08 -1.20
CA GLN A 31 -11.71 -7.28 -1.52
C GLN A 31 -11.41 -5.81 -1.76
N SER A 32 -10.16 -5.39 -1.58
CA SER A 32 -9.79 -4.00 -1.82
C SER A 32 -9.96 -3.66 -3.30
N ARG A 33 -10.43 -2.45 -3.56
CA ARG A 33 -10.60 -1.99 -4.93
C ARG A 33 -9.28 -1.41 -5.41
N SER A 34 -8.74 -2.00 -6.46
CA SER A 34 -7.41 -1.64 -6.93
C SER A 34 -7.31 -0.17 -7.35
N THR A 35 -8.37 0.39 -7.94
CA THR A 35 -8.35 1.80 -8.35
C THR A 35 -8.29 2.73 -7.14
N ALA A 36 -9.00 2.39 -6.08
CA ALA A 36 -9.01 3.22 -4.87
C ALA A 36 -7.69 3.11 -4.12
N VAL A 37 -7.13 1.89 -4.06
CA VAL A 37 -5.82 1.69 -3.45
C VAL A 37 -4.76 2.45 -4.24
N ALA A 38 -4.86 2.45 -5.56
CA ALA A 38 -3.94 3.19 -6.42
C ALA A 38 -3.96 4.68 -6.12
N GLY A 39 -5.15 5.24 -5.88
CA GLY A 39 -5.26 6.64 -5.50
C GLY A 39 -4.54 6.93 -4.20
N ALA A 40 -4.69 6.02 -3.22
CA ALA A 40 -4.00 6.17 -1.94
C ALA A 40 -2.49 6.09 -2.11
N ILE A 41 -2.00 5.14 -2.91
CA ILE A 41 -0.57 5.00 -3.18
C ILE A 41 -0.03 6.29 -3.80
N ALA A 42 -0.70 6.78 -4.84
CA ALA A 42 -0.23 7.97 -5.54
C ALA A 42 -0.22 9.19 -4.61
N GLY A 43 -1.26 9.34 -3.79
CA GLY A 43 -1.33 10.45 -2.85
C GLY A 43 -0.18 10.44 -1.85
N ILE A 44 0.12 9.26 -1.30
CA ILE A 44 1.19 9.15 -0.31
C ILE A 44 2.56 9.37 -0.95
N ILE A 45 2.77 8.84 -2.15
CA ILE A 45 4.02 9.06 -2.87
C ILE A 45 4.23 10.55 -3.12
N ARG A 46 3.17 11.27 -3.52
CA ARG A 46 3.29 12.71 -3.75
C ARG A 46 3.64 13.47 -2.50
N GLU A 47 3.10 13.03 -1.35
CA GLU A 47 3.32 13.72 -0.09
C GLU A 47 4.61 13.31 0.61
N ARG A 48 4.92 12.01 0.58
CA ARG A 48 5.97 11.47 1.41
C ARG A 48 7.12 10.84 0.66
N GLY A 49 6.95 10.58 -0.62
CA GLY A 49 7.99 10.02 -1.45
C GLY A 49 8.08 8.51 -1.43
N ARG A 50 7.41 7.84 -0.48
CA ARG A 50 7.41 6.38 -0.46
C ARG A 50 6.24 5.87 0.35
N VAL A 51 5.86 4.63 0.09
CA VAL A 51 4.79 3.96 0.83
C VAL A 51 5.03 2.46 0.77
N ASP A 52 4.65 1.76 1.84
CA ASP A 52 4.67 0.30 1.87
C ASP A 52 3.23 -0.20 1.74
N VAL A 53 3.06 -1.30 1.03
CA VAL A 53 1.78 -1.97 0.90
C VAL A 53 1.94 -3.37 1.44
N GLN A 54 1.02 -3.79 2.30
CA GLN A 54 1.07 -5.11 2.92
C GLN A 54 -0.13 -5.92 2.48
N ALA A 55 0.13 -7.15 2.05
CA ALA A 55 -0.92 -8.03 1.55
C ALA A 55 -0.69 -9.46 2.03
N ILE A 56 -1.74 -10.12 2.46
CA ILE A 56 -1.69 -11.51 2.90
C ILE A 56 -2.61 -12.30 1.98
N GLY A 57 -2.03 -13.33 1.34
CA GLY A 57 -2.77 -14.20 0.44
C GLY A 57 -2.74 -13.74 -1.00
N ALA A 58 -3.00 -14.67 -1.89
CA ALA A 58 -2.84 -14.44 -3.34
C ALA A 58 -3.77 -13.36 -3.85
N GLY A 59 -5.02 -13.33 -3.38
CA GLY A 59 -5.96 -12.32 -3.84
C GLY A 59 -5.56 -10.91 -3.44
N ALA A 60 -5.06 -10.76 -2.21
CA ALA A 60 -4.62 -9.47 -1.73
C ALA A 60 -3.38 -9.01 -2.49
N VAL A 61 -2.43 -9.92 -2.73
CA VAL A 61 -1.22 -9.58 -3.48
C VAL A 61 -1.58 -9.15 -4.90
N ASN A 62 -2.53 -9.86 -5.53
CA ASN A 62 -2.96 -9.49 -6.87
C ASN A 62 -3.55 -8.08 -6.89
N GLN A 63 -4.41 -7.75 -5.92
CA GLN A 63 -5.00 -6.41 -5.85
C GLN A 63 -3.94 -5.35 -5.60
N ALA A 64 -2.95 -5.66 -4.75
CA ALA A 64 -1.88 -4.73 -4.46
C ALA A 64 -1.04 -4.45 -5.71
N MET A 65 -0.70 -5.48 -6.48
CA MET A 65 0.09 -5.30 -7.68
C MET A 65 -0.66 -4.52 -8.75
N LYS A 66 -1.95 -4.81 -8.90
CA LYS A 66 -2.77 -4.04 -9.84
C LYS A 66 -2.83 -2.57 -9.44
N ALA A 67 -2.98 -2.33 -8.14
CA ALA A 67 -3.03 -0.96 -7.64
C ALA A 67 -1.72 -0.23 -7.90
N ALA A 68 -0.58 -0.92 -7.69
CA ALA A 68 0.72 -0.31 -7.93
C ALA A 68 0.89 0.05 -9.41
N ALA A 69 0.42 -0.81 -10.30
CA ALA A 69 0.51 -0.55 -11.74
C ALA A 69 -0.35 0.65 -12.14
N ILE A 70 -1.55 0.75 -11.56
CA ILE A 70 -2.43 1.89 -11.83
C ILE A 70 -1.81 3.17 -11.29
N ALA A 71 -1.29 3.10 -10.06
CA ALA A 71 -0.65 4.26 -9.43
C ALA A 71 0.53 4.76 -10.26
N ARG A 72 1.30 3.84 -10.83
CA ARG A 72 2.41 4.22 -11.69
C ARG A 72 1.92 5.06 -12.86
N GLY A 73 0.79 4.68 -13.46
CA GLY A 73 0.21 5.47 -14.54
C GLY A 73 -0.15 6.88 -14.11
N TYR A 74 -0.76 7.02 -12.92
CA TYR A 74 -1.10 8.34 -12.40
C TYR A 74 0.15 9.19 -12.17
N LEU A 75 1.17 8.59 -11.56
CA LEU A 75 2.37 9.32 -11.15
C LEU A 75 3.24 9.71 -12.34
N LEU A 76 3.21 8.93 -13.40
CA LEU A 76 3.96 9.30 -14.61
C LEU A 76 3.49 10.62 -15.19
N LEU A 77 2.22 10.97 -14.98
CA LEU A 77 1.72 12.27 -15.42
C LEU A 77 2.39 13.42 -14.67
N ASP A 78 2.90 13.14 -13.48
CA ASP A 78 3.63 14.12 -12.67
C ASP A 78 5.14 13.98 -12.86
N GLY A 79 5.57 13.15 -13.79
CA GLY A 79 7.00 12.93 -14.01
C GLY A 79 7.64 12.02 -12.98
N ILE A 80 6.84 11.30 -12.19
CA ILE A 80 7.36 10.40 -11.16
C ILE A 80 7.24 8.98 -11.64
N ASN A 81 8.38 8.29 -11.73
CA ASN A 81 8.38 6.85 -12.01
C ASN A 81 8.62 6.13 -10.69
N ILE A 82 7.94 5.01 -10.49
CA ILE A 82 8.07 4.25 -9.25
C ILE A 82 8.50 2.83 -9.54
N VAL A 83 9.14 2.23 -8.54
CA VAL A 83 9.48 0.81 -8.53
C VAL A 83 8.86 0.18 -7.31
N VAL A 84 8.69 -1.13 -7.37
CA VAL A 84 8.10 -1.92 -6.30
C VAL A 84 9.14 -2.95 -5.89
N ILE A 85 9.48 -2.94 -4.60
CA ILE A 85 10.47 -3.88 -4.05
C ILE A 85 9.74 -4.79 -3.09
N PRO A 86 9.58 -6.07 -3.43
CA PRO A 86 8.86 -6.99 -2.56
C PRO A 86 9.75 -7.56 -1.47
N SER A 87 9.13 -7.87 -0.33
CA SER A 87 9.79 -8.57 0.76
C SER A 87 8.73 -9.30 1.55
N PHE A 88 9.16 -10.18 2.43
CA PHE A 88 8.24 -10.83 3.36
C PHE A 88 8.20 -10.08 4.67
N SER A 89 7.07 -10.18 5.34
CA SER A 89 6.88 -9.56 6.64
C SER A 89 6.00 -10.47 7.48
N ASP A 90 6.42 -10.75 8.70
CA ASP A 90 5.61 -11.56 9.60
C ASP A 90 4.66 -10.65 10.35
N VAL A 91 3.40 -11.06 10.40
CA VAL A 91 2.37 -10.30 11.09
C VAL A 91 1.59 -11.24 11.99
N VAL A 92 0.96 -10.68 13.02
CA VAL A 92 0.09 -11.44 13.90
C VAL A 92 -1.33 -10.95 13.69
N ILE A 93 -2.22 -11.89 13.35
CA ILE A 93 -3.63 -11.58 13.14
C ILE A 93 -4.43 -12.52 14.02
N GLU A 94 -5.19 -11.95 14.96
CA GLU A 94 -6.04 -12.73 15.86
C GLU A 94 -5.24 -13.84 16.55
N GLY A 95 -4.03 -13.50 17.00
CA GLY A 95 -3.19 -14.43 17.74
C GLY A 95 -2.41 -15.41 16.88
N ALA A 96 -2.62 -15.40 15.57
CA ALA A 96 -1.95 -16.34 14.67
C ALA A 96 -0.91 -15.60 13.84
N GLU A 97 0.27 -16.19 13.72
CA GLU A 97 1.31 -15.63 12.86
C GLU A 97 0.99 -15.91 11.41
N ARG A 98 1.13 -14.89 10.58
CA ARG A 98 0.93 -14.99 9.15
C ARG A 98 2.10 -14.34 8.45
N THR A 99 2.42 -14.83 7.28
CA THR A 99 3.44 -14.21 6.45
C THR A 99 2.76 -13.33 5.42
N ALA A 100 3.12 -12.07 5.42
CA ALA A 100 2.61 -11.10 4.46
C ALA A 100 3.67 -10.81 3.41
N VAL A 101 3.21 -10.37 2.26
CA VAL A 101 4.09 -9.76 1.26
C VAL A 101 4.03 -8.26 1.48
N ARG A 102 5.19 -7.64 1.60
CA ARG A 102 5.30 -6.20 1.71
C ARG A 102 5.91 -5.67 0.42
N LEU A 103 5.26 -4.68 -0.13
CA LEU A 103 5.71 -4.02 -1.36
C LEU A 103 6.17 -2.62 -0.96
N SER A 104 7.45 -2.36 -1.07
CA SER A 104 7.98 -1.02 -0.84
C SER A 104 7.97 -0.29 -2.16
N ILE A 105 7.23 0.80 -2.22
CA ILE A 105 7.02 1.56 -3.45
C ILE A 105 7.70 2.90 -3.29
N GLU A 106 8.56 3.22 -4.23
CA GLU A 106 9.36 4.44 -4.15
C GLU A 106 9.73 4.92 -5.54
N PRO A 107 10.07 6.20 -5.68
CA PRO A 107 10.50 6.73 -6.97
C PRO A 107 11.83 6.12 -7.39
N ARG A 108 12.00 6.08 -8.70
CA ARG A 108 13.21 5.56 -9.28
C ARG A 108 14.00 6.67 -9.95
#